data_b9edfb329900efe8a03c2164eb60577f
#
_entry.id   b9edfb329900efe8a03c2164eb60577f
#
_cell.length_a   1.000
_cell.length_b   1.000
_cell.length_c   1.000
_cell.angle_alpha   90.00
_cell.angle_beta   90.00
_cell.angle_gamma   90.00
#
_symmetry.space_group_name_H-M   'P 1'
#
loop_
_entity.id
_entity.type
_entity.pdbx_description
1 polymer ?
#
loop_
_entity_poly.entity_id
_entity_poly.type
_entity_poly.pdbx_seq_one_letter_code
_entity_poly.pdbx_strand_id
1 'polypeptide(L)'
;MLNKELEIFKKNLSSYTQSCRKFFLKQGAFSLYHSKNMDNFIKKAYDIVLKDYFDDFSPPSDNIPFCVLASKAYANNSLCFNESISLIFVYKDIKAFHLKPMIKAFIEILNDAHLQIDSVILEFNGLYNASNELKTSIIQTRFICGSRILFKRIKIKFESILKENKNDFAKLLLENFKEFDIPFIKQEFNILKDFGGLNHLRSLESLLVLFKTSPKNYALNFIDEKNLSELRLAGDFLLSLKS
;
A
#
# COMPACT_ATOMS: atom_id res chain seq x y z
N MET A 1 -16.72 26.85 -2.80
CA MET A 1 -15.56 26.67 -1.88
C MET A 1 -14.77 25.42 -2.26
N LEU A 2 -15.42 24.31 -2.50
CA LEU A 2 -14.83 22.99 -2.86
C LEU A 2 -13.93 23.04 -4.10
N ASN A 3 -14.37 23.64 -5.21
CA ASN A 3 -13.56 23.77 -6.44
C ASN A 3 -12.22 24.48 -6.20
N LYS A 4 -12.19 25.47 -5.28
CA LYS A 4 -10.95 26.16 -4.95
C LYS A 4 -9.98 25.28 -4.15
N GLU A 5 -10.48 24.48 -3.20
CA GLU A 5 -9.65 23.54 -2.43
C GLU A 5 -9.09 22.42 -3.33
N LEU A 6 -9.90 21.93 -4.27
CA LEU A 6 -9.48 20.92 -5.26
C LEU A 6 -8.39 21.46 -6.20
N GLU A 7 -8.53 22.70 -6.68
CA GLU A 7 -7.50 23.35 -7.52
C GLU A 7 -6.18 23.55 -6.76
N ILE A 8 -6.25 23.97 -5.49
CA ILE A 8 -5.07 24.10 -4.63
C ILE A 8 -4.41 22.73 -4.41
N PHE A 9 -5.21 21.69 -4.19
CA PHE A 9 -4.72 20.31 -4.04
C PHE A 9 -3.98 19.85 -5.28
N LYS A 10 -4.57 19.97 -6.48
CA LYS A 10 -3.97 19.62 -7.76
C LYS A 10 -2.65 20.39 -8.00
N LYS A 11 -2.64 21.69 -7.75
CA LYS A 11 -1.45 22.53 -7.88
C LYS A 11 -0.32 22.09 -6.94
N ASN A 12 -0.64 21.82 -5.68
CA ASN A 12 0.37 21.37 -4.69
C ASN A 12 0.95 20.02 -5.07
N LEU A 13 0.13 19.08 -5.54
CA LEU A 13 0.58 17.77 -5.98
C LEU A 13 1.47 17.89 -7.23
N SER A 14 1.08 18.70 -8.22
CA SER A 14 1.89 18.97 -9.42
C SER A 14 3.25 19.58 -9.05
N SER A 15 3.26 20.59 -8.17
CA SER A 15 4.49 21.20 -7.69
C SER A 15 5.40 20.19 -6.97
N TYR A 16 4.82 19.32 -6.14
CA TYR A 16 5.55 18.24 -5.47
C TYR A 16 6.16 17.28 -6.50
N THR A 17 5.38 16.81 -7.47
CA THR A 17 5.83 15.89 -8.52
C THR A 17 6.99 16.49 -9.33
N GLN A 18 6.91 17.77 -9.68
CA GLN A 18 8.00 18.49 -10.35
C GLN A 18 9.25 18.59 -9.48
N SER A 19 9.07 18.83 -8.17
CA SER A 19 10.18 18.88 -7.22
C SER A 19 10.87 17.53 -7.10
N CYS A 20 10.09 16.43 -7.01
CA CYS A 20 10.63 15.07 -6.97
C CYS A 20 11.54 14.79 -8.16
N ARG A 21 11.15 15.16 -9.37
CA ARG A 21 11.98 14.99 -10.59
C ARG A 21 13.35 15.66 -10.50
N LYS A 22 13.51 16.70 -9.70
CA LYS A 22 14.77 17.42 -9.47
C LYS A 22 15.61 16.81 -8.36
N PHE A 23 15.00 16.07 -7.41
CA PHE A 23 15.66 15.50 -6.23
C PHE A 23 16.18 14.08 -6.41
N PHE A 24 16.08 13.50 -7.59
CA PHE A 24 16.46 12.12 -7.93
C PHE A 24 17.89 11.71 -7.55
N LEU A 25 18.72 12.62 -7.10
CA LEU A 25 20.16 12.38 -6.92
C LEU A 25 20.57 12.12 -5.46
N LYS A 26 19.66 12.09 -4.49
CA LYS A 26 20.00 11.86 -3.08
C LYS A 26 19.36 10.59 -2.56
N GLN A 27 20.18 9.58 -2.48
CA GLN A 27 20.02 8.16 -2.11
C GLN A 27 19.12 7.83 -0.88
N GLY A 28 18.54 6.63 -0.91
CA GLY A 28 18.11 5.81 0.23
C GLY A 28 16.86 6.28 1.01
N ALA A 29 16.74 7.56 1.31
CA ALA A 29 15.61 8.11 2.05
C ALA A 29 14.43 8.56 1.17
N PHE A 30 14.58 8.51 -0.17
CA PHE A 30 13.57 9.05 -1.08
C PHE A 30 12.24 8.31 -1.00
N SER A 31 12.23 6.98 -1.05
CA SER A 31 11.00 6.18 -1.03
C SER A 31 10.19 6.39 0.25
N LEU A 32 10.86 6.49 1.40
CA LEU A 32 10.21 6.81 2.67
C LEU A 32 9.63 8.22 2.66
N TYR A 33 10.39 9.20 2.20
CA TYR A 33 9.97 10.59 2.08
C TYR A 33 8.77 10.71 1.12
N HIS A 34 8.86 10.06 -0.06
CA HIS A 34 7.82 10.04 -1.06
C HIS A 34 6.53 9.40 -0.51
N SER A 35 6.62 8.24 0.13
CA SER A 35 5.48 7.56 0.75
C SER A 35 4.78 8.44 1.80
N LYS A 36 5.53 9.14 2.65
CA LYS A 36 4.97 10.06 3.65
C LYS A 36 4.27 11.29 3.02
N ASN A 37 4.82 11.83 1.93
CA ASN A 37 4.16 12.91 1.21
C ASN A 37 2.86 12.45 0.54
N MET A 38 2.87 11.24 -0.05
CA MET A 38 1.65 10.64 -0.59
C MET A 38 0.60 10.43 0.50
N ASP A 39 0.97 10.01 1.71
CA ASP A 39 0.04 9.94 2.84
C ASP A 39 -0.65 11.30 3.10
N ASN A 40 0.11 12.38 3.06
CA ASN A 40 -0.45 13.73 3.28
C ASN A 40 -1.40 14.15 2.15
N PHE A 41 -1.08 13.81 0.90
CA PHE A 41 -1.99 14.08 -0.22
C PHE A 41 -3.27 13.25 -0.13
N ILE A 42 -3.17 11.96 0.20
CA ILE A 42 -4.35 11.10 0.37
C ILE A 42 -5.23 11.57 1.52
N LYS A 43 -4.65 12.00 2.65
CA LYS A 43 -5.39 12.60 3.76
C LYS A 43 -6.11 13.88 3.36
N LYS A 44 -5.44 14.76 2.61
CA LYS A 44 -6.08 15.99 2.09
C LYS A 44 -7.23 15.69 1.14
N ALA A 45 -7.07 14.72 0.24
CA ALA A 45 -8.16 14.28 -0.63
C ALA A 45 -9.33 13.72 0.18
N TYR A 46 -9.05 12.94 1.24
CA TYR A 46 -10.07 12.47 2.17
C TYR A 46 -10.83 13.62 2.84
N ASP A 47 -10.13 14.63 3.34
CA ASP A 47 -10.74 15.79 3.98
C ASP A 47 -11.62 16.60 2.99
N ILE A 48 -11.21 16.73 1.72
CA ILE A 48 -12.00 17.36 0.66
C ILE A 48 -13.30 16.59 0.43
N VAL A 49 -13.22 15.26 0.31
CA VAL A 49 -14.40 14.39 0.11
C VAL A 49 -15.35 14.46 1.30
N LEU A 50 -14.83 14.50 2.53
CA LEU A 50 -15.68 14.61 3.72
C LEU A 50 -16.44 15.92 3.74
N LYS A 51 -15.78 17.02 3.41
CA LYS A 51 -16.42 18.33 3.32
C LYS A 51 -17.51 18.38 2.25
N ASP A 52 -17.26 17.75 1.09
CA ASP A 52 -18.24 17.68 0.01
C ASP A 52 -19.47 16.82 0.39
N TYR A 53 -19.22 15.75 1.14
CA TYR A 53 -20.25 14.77 1.44
C TYR A 53 -21.09 15.13 2.66
N PHE A 54 -20.52 15.80 3.66
CA PHE A 54 -21.16 16.12 4.94
C PHE A 54 -21.36 17.62 5.16
N ASP A 55 -20.99 18.47 4.19
CA ASP A 55 -21.00 19.92 4.34
C ASP A 55 -20.32 20.38 5.63
N ASP A 56 -20.95 21.30 6.38
CA ASP A 56 -20.43 21.86 7.64
C ASP A 56 -20.51 20.87 8.84
N PHE A 57 -21.16 19.73 8.68
CA PHE A 57 -21.41 18.75 9.75
C PHE A 57 -20.59 17.46 9.57
N SER A 58 -19.32 17.57 9.19
CA SER A 58 -18.45 16.38 9.10
C SER A 58 -18.37 15.64 10.43
N PRO A 59 -18.87 14.38 10.53
CA PRO A 59 -18.75 13.61 11.73
C PRO A 59 -17.28 13.28 12.01
N PRO A 60 -16.89 13.02 13.27
CA PRO A 60 -15.55 12.53 13.59
C PRO A 60 -15.21 11.30 12.73
N SER A 61 -13.99 11.22 12.22
CA SER A 61 -13.55 10.15 11.29
C SER A 61 -13.79 8.74 11.85
N ASP A 62 -13.73 8.56 13.19
CA ASP A 62 -13.98 7.28 13.83
C ASP A 62 -15.46 6.84 13.79
N ASN A 63 -16.38 7.77 13.59
CA ASN A 63 -17.81 7.50 13.44
C ASN A 63 -18.21 7.14 12.00
N ILE A 64 -17.36 7.44 11.03
CA ILE A 64 -17.57 7.06 9.63
C ILE A 64 -17.04 5.64 9.45
N PRO A 65 -17.89 4.64 9.10
CA PRO A 65 -17.46 3.25 8.98
C PRO A 65 -16.67 2.97 7.71
N PHE A 66 -15.60 3.71 7.51
CA PHE A 66 -14.73 3.70 6.35
C PHE A 66 -13.28 3.95 6.75
N CYS A 67 -12.33 3.25 6.11
CA CYS A 67 -10.91 3.55 6.24
C CYS A 67 -10.13 3.24 4.96
N VAL A 68 -9.01 3.93 4.79
CA VAL A 68 -8.07 3.79 3.70
C VAL A 68 -6.77 3.21 4.22
N LEU A 69 -6.32 2.13 3.59
CA LEU A 69 -5.09 1.45 3.91
C LEU A 69 -4.13 1.53 2.72
N ALA A 70 -2.86 1.74 3.00
CA ALA A 70 -1.79 1.44 2.05
C ALA A 70 -1.57 -0.07 1.98
N SER A 71 -1.23 -0.59 0.80
CA SER A 71 -0.84 -1.98 0.59
C SER A 71 0.40 -2.10 -0.28
N LYS A 72 0.96 -3.29 -0.41
CA LYS A 72 2.14 -3.60 -1.22
C LYS A 72 3.34 -2.69 -0.87
N ALA A 73 4.06 -2.21 -1.88
CA ALA A 73 5.20 -1.30 -1.73
C ALA A 73 4.87 -0.04 -0.93
N TYR A 74 3.67 0.51 -1.11
CA TYR A 74 3.26 1.71 -0.39
C TYR A 74 3.08 1.46 1.11
N ALA A 75 2.61 0.28 1.52
CA ALA A 75 2.51 -0.08 2.94
C ALA A 75 3.88 -0.11 3.63
N ASN A 76 4.91 -0.57 2.93
CA ASN A 76 6.29 -0.69 3.43
C ASN A 76 7.11 0.60 3.31
N ASN A 77 6.51 1.71 2.87
CA ASN A 77 7.20 2.96 2.58
C ASN A 77 8.33 2.81 1.52
N SER A 78 8.19 1.84 0.63
CA SER A 78 9.11 1.57 -0.47
C SER A 78 8.56 1.97 -1.84
N LEU A 79 7.69 3.00 -1.87
CA LEU A 79 7.08 3.52 -3.08
C LEU A 79 8.14 4.25 -3.93
N CYS A 80 8.29 3.82 -5.18
CA CYS A 80 9.12 4.51 -6.16
C CYS A 80 8.33 5.62 -6.87
N PHE A 81 9.03 6.59 -7.47
CA PHE A 81 8.42 7.80 -8.03
C PHE A 81 7.33 7.54 -9.08
N ASN A 82 7.54 6.63 -10.01
CA ASN A 82 6.58 6.32 -11.08
C ASN A 82 5.78 5.03 -10.79
N GLU A 83 5.69 4.64 -9.55
CA GLU A 83 4.96 3.44 -9.14
C GLU A 83 3.52 3.79 -8.75
N SER A 84 2.57 2.94 -9.14
CA SER A 84 1.18 3.12 -8.75
C SER A 84 1.00 2.99 -7.23
N ILE A 85 0.18 3.85 -6.66
CA ILE A 85 -0.14 3.88 -5.25
C ILE A 85 -1.21 2.81 -4.97
N SER A 86 -0.83 1.76 -4.28
CA SER A 86 -1.77 0.68 -3.96
C SER A 86 -2.57 0.99 -2.69
N LEU A 87 -3.89 1.14 -2.85
CA LEU A 87 -4.83 1.50 -1.80
C LEU A 87 -5.91 0.43 -1.61
N ILE A 88 -6.24 0.15 -0.36
CA ILE A 88 -7.40 -0.66 -0.01
C ILE A 88 -8.40 0.23 0.73
N PHE A 89 -9.57 0.38 0.15
CA PHE A 89 -10.72 1.07 0.74
C PHE A 89 -11.60 0.05 1.44
N VAL A 90 -11.66 0.10 2.76
CA VAL A 90 -12.54 -0.80 3.52
C VAL A 90 -13.68 -0.01 4.12
N TYR A 91 -14.89 -0.47 3.88
CA TYR A 91 -16.09 0.11 4.45
C TYR A 91 -16.96 -0.96 5.11
N LYS A 92 -17.76 -0.54 6.07
CA LYS A 92 -18.83 -1.35 6.62
C LYS A 92 -20.15 -0.74 6.18
N ASP A 93 -20.96 -1.52 5.46
CA ASP A 93 -22.26 -1.05 5.01
C ASP A 93 -23.17 -0.80 6.19
N ILE A 94 -23.61 0.43 6.35
CA ILE A 94 -24.57 0.87 7.37
C ILE A 94 -25.60 1.75 6.67
N LYS A 95 -26.87 1.49 6.90
CA LYS A 95 -27.99 2.21 6.25
C LYS A 95 -27.93 3.74 6.36
N ALA A 96 -27.23 4.27 7.39
CA ALA A 96 -27.08 5.71 7.62
C ALA A 96 -26.05 6.40 6.69
N PHE A 97 -25.17 5.64 6.02
CA PHE A 97 -24.09 6.20 5.20
C PHE A 97 -24.06 5.58 3.81
N HIS A 98 -24.18 6.40 2.80
CA HIS A 98 -23.98 5.98 1.40
C HIS A 98 -22.50 6.02 1.01
N LEU A 99 -21.68 5.12 1.60
CA LEU A 99 -20.23 5.18 1.49
C LEU A 99 -19.68 4.88 0.09
N LYS A 100 -20.37 4.06 -0.72
CA LYS A 100 -19.90 3.72 -2.08
C LYS A 100 -19.74 4.95 -2.99
N PRO A 101 -20.72 5.88 -3.08
CA PRO A 101 -20.54 7.14 -3.80
C PRO A 101 -19.40 7.99 -3.26
N MET A 102 -19.24 8.07 -1.93
CA MET A 102 -18.14 8.79 -1.29
C MET A 102 -16.77 8.21 -1.67
N ILE A 103 -16.63 6.87 -1.67
CA ILE A 103 -15.40 6.20 -2.08
C ILE A 103 -15.10 6.47 -3.56
N LYS A 104 -16.13 6.43 -4.41
CA LYS A 104 -16.01 6.72 -5.84
C LYS A 104 -15.52 8.16 -6.06
N ALA A 105 -16.14 9.15 -5.42
CA ALA A 105 -15.69 10.54 -5.48
C ALA A 105 -14.25 10.71 -5.00
N PHE A 106 -13.85 9.98 -3.97
CA PHE A 106 -12.48 10.00 -3.48
C PHE A 106 -11.48 9.50 -4.54
N ILE A 107 -11.77 8.38 -5.18
CA ILE A 107 -10.93 7.81 -6.25
C ILE A 107 -10.88 8.77 -7.44
N GLU A 108 -12.00 9.40 -7.81
CA GLU A 108 -12.08 10.38 -8.88
C GLU A 108 -11.18 11.60 -8.60
N ILE A 109 -11.20 12.16 -7.38
CA ILE A 109 -10.31 13.26 -6.99
C ILE A 109 -8.83 12.89 -7.15
N LEU A 110 -8.46 11.68 -6.76
CA LEU A 110 -7.07 11.23 -6.88
C LEU A 110 -6.66 11.02 -8.36
N ASN A 111 -7.54 10.44 -9.16
CA ASN A 111 -7.32 10.24 -10.60
C ASN A 111 -7.26 11.59 -11.36
N ASP A 112 -8.15 12.53 -11.05
CA ASP A 112 -8.16 13.88 -11.62
C ASP A 112 -6.89 14.67 -11.29
N ALA A 113 -6.24 14.32 -10.19
CA ALA A 113 -4.95 14.87 -9.82
C ALA A 113 -3.77 14.12 -10.48
N HIS A 114 -4.05 13.21 -11.45
CA HIS A 114 -3.07 12.41 -12.19
C HIS A 114 -2.22 11.48 -11.31
N LEU A 115 -2.75 11.05 -10.16
CA LEU A 115 -2.13 9.97 -9.39
C LEU A 115 -2.46 8.61 -10.00
N GLN A 116 -1.44 7.82 -10.26
CA GLN A 116 -1.63 6.42 -10.67
C GLN A 116 -2.02 5.60 -9.44
N ILE A 117 -3.28 5.16 -9.37
CA ILE A 117 -3.81 4.43 -8.24
C ILE A 117 -4.18 3.01 -8.66
N ASP A 118 -3.70 2.04 -7.89
CA ASP A 118 -4.19 0.66 -7.88
C ASP A 118 -5.08 0.51 -6.65
N SER A 119 -6.39 0.54 -6.83
CA SER A 119 -7.35 0.57 -5.73
C SER A 119 -8.28 -0.63 -5.69
N VAL A 120 -8.49 -1.14 -4.48
CA VAL A 120 -9.43 -2.20 -4.21
C VAL A 120 -10.44 -1.73 -3.17
N ILE A 121 -11.73 -1.98 -3.42
CA ILE A 121 -12.82 -1.62 -2.52
C ILE A 121 -13.36 -2.89 -1.88
N LEU A 122 -13.37 -2.94 -0.55
CA LEU A 122 -13.77 -4.09 0.22
C LEU A 122 -14.86 -3.74 1.23
N GLU A 123 -15.90 -4.54 1.24
CA GLU A 123 -16.81 -4.54 2.37
C GLU A 123 -16.24 -5.37 3.53
N PHE A 124 -16.35 -4.83 4.74
CA PHE A 124 -15.81 -5.48 5.94
C PHE A 124 -16.34 -6.91 6.15
N ASN A 125 -17.61 -7.16 5.87
CA ASN A 125 -18.22 -8.49 6.01
C ASN A 125 -17.74 -9.48 4.92
N GLY A 126 -17.40 -8.97 3.73
CA GLY A 126 -16.93 -9.77 2.58
C GLY A 126 -15.45 -10.12 2.58
N LEU A 127 -14.66 -9.70 3.58
CA LEU A 127 -13.20 -9.90 3.59
C LEU A 127 -12.74 -11.37 3.49
N TYR A 128 -13.52 -12.32 4.00
CA TYR A 128 -13.20 -13.75 3.89
C TYR A 128 -13.35 -14.30 2.47
N ASN A 129 -14.22 -13.70 1.66
CA ASN A 129 -14.52 -14.14 0.29
C ASN A 129 -13.64 -13.44 -0.75
N ALA A 130 -12.64 -12.69 -0.32
CA ALA A 130 -11.72 -12.00 -1.22
C ALA A 130 -10.89 -13.00 -2.05
N SER A 131 -10.52 -12.61 -3.27
CA SER A 131 -9.62 -13.41 -4.12
C SER A 131 -8.26 -13.62 -3.45
N ASN A 132 -7.52 -14.64 -3.86
CA ASN A 132 -6.19 -14.93 -3.29
C ASN A 132 -5.20 -13.77 -3.53
N GLU A 133 -5.25 -13.12 -4.69
CA GLU A 133 -4.43 -11.93 -4.98
C GLU A 133 -4.71 -10.79 -4.01
N LEU A 134 -5.99 -10.60 -3.68
CA LEU A 134 -6.37 -9.60 -2.71
C LEU A 134 -5.95 -9.98 -1.31
N LYS A 135 -6.08 -11.26 -0.94
CA LYS A 135 -5.62 -11.79 0.34
C LYS A 135 -4.10 -11.62 0.51
N THR A 136 -3.30 -11.79 -0.54
CA THR A 136 -1.84 -11.51 -0.45
C THR A 136 -1.55 -10.03 -0.20
N SER A 137 -2.35 -9.12 -0.75
CA SER A 137 -2.21 -7.68 -0.52
C SER A 137 -2.48 -7.24 0.92
N ILE A 138 -3.19 -8.06 1.72
CA ILE A 138 -3.46 -7.76 3.13
C ILE A 138 -2.34 -8.19 4.09
N ILE A 139 -1.34 -8.96 3.61
CA ILE A 139 -0.21 -9.41 4.44
C ILE A 139 0.52 -8.20 5.03
N GLN A 140 0.68 -7.17 4.23
CA GLN A 140 1.31 -5.91 4.64
C GLN A 140 0.35 -4.76 4.35
N THR A 141 -0.22 -4.19 5.40
CA THR A 141 -1.11 -3.04 5.31
C THR A 141 -0.74 -1.99 6.34
N ARG A 142 -0.93 -0.73 5.96
CA ARG A 142 -0.69 0.42 6.84
C ARG A 142 -1.88 1.37 6.78
N PHE A 143 -2.34 1.82 7.94
CA PHE A 143 -3.43 2.80 8.05
C PHE A 143 -3.00 4.16 7.51
N ILE A 144 -3.86 4.79 6.70
CA ILE A 144 -3.64 6.16 6.20
C ILE A 144 -4.65 7.12 6.82
N CYS A 145 -5.95 6.92 6.58
CA CYS A 145 -7.01 7.80 7.09
C CYS A 145 -8.34 7.04 7.27
N GLY A 146 -9.32 7.73 7.89
CA GLY A 146 -10.63 7.18 8.21
C GLY A 146 -10.74 6.65 9.63
N SER A 147 -11.63 5.70 9.88
CA SER A 147 -11.91 5.15 11.20
C SER A 147 -10.80 4.24 11.72
N ARG A 148 -10.15 4.66 12.80
CA ARG A 148 -9.20 3.82 13.54
C ARG A 148 -9.87 2.65 14.25
N ILE A 149 -11.13 2.82 14.65
CA ILE A 149 -11.94 1.76 15.27
C ILE A 149 -12.17 0.65 14.25
N LEU A 150 -12.58 1.01 13.04
CA LEU A 150 -12.74 0.04 11.94
C LEU A 150 -11.41 -0.63 11.60
N PHE A 151 -10.33 0.14 11.50
CA PHE A 151 -8.99 -0.40 11.22
C PHE A 151 -8.55 -1.46 12.23
N LYS A 152 -8.73 -1.23 13.54
CA LYS A 152 -8.42 -2.24 14.57
C LYS A 152 -9.18 -3.56 14.32
N ARG A 153 -10.46 -3.49 13.97
CA ARG A 153 -11.28 -4.67 13.65
C ARG A 153 -10.82 -5.38 12.38
N ILE A 154 -10.45 -4.61 11.34
CA ILE A 154 -9.89 -5.14 10.10
C ILE A 154 -8.59 -5.88 10.38
N LYS A 155 -7.70 -5.30 11.19
CA LYS A 155 -6.41 -5.91 11.55
C LYS A 155 -6.61 -7.27 12.20
N ILE A 156 -7.50 -7.39 13.17
CA ILE A 156 -7.83 -8.67 13.82
C ILE A 156 -8.35 -9.70 12.79
N LYS A 157 -9.22 -9.24 11.88
CA LYS A 157 -9.79 -10.11 10.84
C LYS A 157 -8.73 -10.55 9.83
N PHE A 158 -7.82 -9.65 9.41
CA PHE A 158 -6.68 -10.00 8.55
C PHE A 158 -5.75 -11.00 9.23
N GLU A 159 -5.42 -10.81 10.50
CA GLU A 159 -4.61 -11.76 11.25
C GLU A 159 -5.26 -13.16 11.33
N SER A 160 -6.58 -13.25 11.48
CA SER A 160 -7.32 -14.53 11.42
C SER A 160 -7.19 -15.18 10.05
N ILE A 161 -7.46 -14.43 8.98
CA ILE A 161 -7.35 -14.91 7.59
C ILE A 161 -5.93 -15.41 7.30
N LEU A 162 -4.91 -14.65 7.72
CA LEU A 162 -3.50 -15.02 7.53
C LEU A 162 -3.12 -16.30 8.28
N LYS A 163 -3.62 -16.48 9.50
CA LYS A 163 -3.39 -17.71 10.29
C LYS A 163 -4.04 -18.94 9.66
N GLU A 164 -5.28 -18.81 9.23
CA GLU A 164 -6.08 -19.91 8.66
C GLU A 164 -5.52 -20.36 7.30
N ASN A 165 -5.01 -19.44 6.48
CA ASN A 165 -4.59 -19.70 5.10
C ASN A 165 -3.07 -19.58 4.91
N LYS A 166 -2.28 -19.68 5.97
CA LYS A 166 -0.84 -19.38 5.97
C LYS A 166 -0.06 -20.14 4.89
N ASN A 167 -0.32 -21.46 4.75
CA ASN A 167 0.39 -22.31 3.79
C ASN A 167 0.04 -21.94 2.34
N ASP A 168 -1.22 -21.56 2.08
CA ASP A 168 -1.66 -21.19 0.74
C ASP A 168 -1.06 -19.84 0.33
N PHE A 169 -0.98 -18.89 1.26
CA PHE A 169 -0.27 -17.62 1.02
C PHE A 169 1.22 -17.83 0.78
N ALA A 170 1.87 -18.72 1.55
CA ALA A 170 3.26 -19.04 1.33
C ALA A 170 3.49 -19.65 -0.07
N LYS A 171 2.62 -20.57 -0.51
CA LYS A 171 2.68 -21.12 -1.88
C LYS A 171 2.54 -20.05 -2.95
N LEU A 172 1.54 -19.17 -2.84
CA LEU A 172 1.34 -18.06 -3.79
C LEU A 172 2.54 -17.13 -3.88
N LEU A 173 3.15 -16.79 -2.73
CA LEU A 173 4.35 -15.96 -2.71
C LEU A 173 5.56 -16.67 -3.33
N LEU A 174 5.67 -18.00 -3.13
CA LEU A 174 6.75 -18.81 -3.69
C LEU A 174 6.58 -19.04 -5.20
N GLU A 175 5.35 -19.05 -5.72
CA GLU A 175 5.10 -19.13 -7.17
C GLU A 175 5.75 -17.97 -7.91
N ASN A 176 5.78 -16.78 -7.33
CA ASN A 176 6.50 -15.64 -7.89
C ASN A 176 8.00 -15.90 -8.11
N PHE A 177 8.59 -16.88 -7.43
CA PHE A 177 10.00 -17.24 -7.59
C PHE A 177 10.23 -18.35 -8.64
N LYS A 178 9.19 -19.08 -9.05
CA LYS A 178 9.31 -20.20 -10.01
C LYS A 178 9.35 -19.76 -11.46
N GLU A 179 8.86 -18.57 -11.79
CA GLU A 179 8.81 -18.03 -13.16
C GLU A 179 10.19 -17.61 -13.71
N PHE A 180 11.29 -17.89 -12.98
CA PHE A 180 12.60 -17.34 -13.28
C PHE A 180 13.64 -18.37 -13.72
N ASP A 181 13.24 -19.36 -14.53
CA ASP A 181 14.18 -20.10 -15.39
C ASP A 181 14.59 -19.23 -16.58
N ILE A 182 15.19 -18.07 -16.29
CA ILE A 182 15.65 -17.17 -17.32
C ILE A 182 17.14 -17.45 -17.57
N PRO A 183 17.55 -17.71 -18.83
CA PRO A 183 18.94 -17.86 -19.17
C PRO A 183 19.73 -16.62 -18.74
N PHE A 184 20.91 -16.83 -18.20
CA PHE A 184 21.82 -15.84 -17.61
C PHE A 184 22.23 -14.69 -18.56
N ILE A 185 21.74 -14.67 -19.79
CA ILE A 185 22.13 -13.74 -20.84
C ILE A 185 20.98 -12.80 -21.16
N LYS A 186 20.70 -11.85 -20.26
CA LYS A 186 19.90 -10.67 -20.59
C LYS A 186 20.84 -9.48 -20.75
N GLN A 187 20.70 -8.78 -21.88
CA GLN A 187 21.44 -7.52 -22.12
C GLN A 187 20.94 -6.38 -21.21
N GLU A 188 19.68 -6.42 -20.79
CA GLU A 188 19.07 -5.40 -19.92
C GLU A 188 18.39 -6.07 -18.73
N PHE A 189 18.77 -5.65 -17.52
CA PHE A 189 18.19 -6.12 -16.27
C PHE A 189 16.98 -5.28 -15.88
N ASN A 190 15.83 -5.93 -15.70
CA ASN A 190 14.63 -5.27 -15.16
C ASN A 190 14.64 -5.31 -13.63
N ILE A 191 14.98 -4.19 -13.00
CA ILE A 191 15.09 -4.02 -11.55
C ILE A 191 13.85 -4.50 -10.79
N LEU A 192 12.66 -4.43 -11.40
CA LEU A 192 11.42 -4.87 -10.75
C LEU A 192 11.21 -6.37 -10.85
N LYS A 193 11.36 -6.90 -12.07
CA LYS A 193 10.80 -8.21 -12.43
C LYS A 193 11.84 -9.31 -12.52
N ASP A 194 13.11 -8.99 -12.80
CA ASP A 194 14.11 -10.02 -12.99
C ASP A 194 14.57 -10.65 -11.68
N PHE A 195 15.23 -11.79 -11.75
CA PHE A 195 15.71 -12.52 -10.58
C PHE A 195 16.57 -11.64 -9.68
N GLY A 196 16.27 -11.61 -8.39
CA GLY A 196 16.91 -10.71 -7.43
C GLY A 196 16.37 -9.28 -7.44
N GLY A 197 15.38 -8.94 -8.28
CA GLY A 197 14.77 -7.62 -8.34
C GLY A 197 13.81 -7.32 -7.18
N LEU A 198 13.24 -6.11 -7.20
CA LEU A 198 12.39 -5.59 -6.11
C LEU A 198 11.16 -6.46 -5.81
N ASN A 199 10.57 -7.12 -6.81
CA ASN A 199 9.42 -7.99 -6.58
C ASN A 199 9.79 -9.23 -5.76
N HIS A 200 11.00 -9.79 -5.97
CA HIS A 200 11.51 -10.89 -5.15
C HIS A 200 11.73 -10.45 -3.71
N LEU A 201 12.37 -9.30 -3.52
CA LEU A 201 12.59 -8.73 -2.20
C LEU A 201 11.26 -8.54 -1.45
N ARG A 202 10.27 -7.96 -2.11
CA ARG A 202 8.93 -7.73 -1.54
C ARG A 202 8.20 -9.04 -1.20
N SER A 203 8.33 -10.05 -2.04
CA SER A 203 7.78 -11.39 -1.76
C SER A 203 8.47 -12.03 -0.54
N LEU A 204 9.78 -11.89 -0.43
CA LEU A 204 10.53 -12.36 0.74
C LEU A 204 10.14 -11.62 2.02
N GLU A 205 10.01 -10.28 1.97
CA GLU A 205 9.51 -9.49 3.11
C GLU A 205 8.10 -9.93 3.52
N SER A 206 7.22 -10.21 2.56
CA SER A 206 5.87 -10.72 2.82
C SER A 206 5.89 -12.09 3.48
N LEU A 207 6.78 -12.99 3.05
CA LEU A 207 7.01 -14.28 3.70
C LEU A 207 7.51 -14.11 5.13
N LEU A 208 8.47 -13.22 5.36
CA LEU A 208 8.97 -12.94 6.71
C LEU A 208 7.87 -12.43 7.64
N VAL A 209 6.99 -11.55 7.17
CA VAL A 209 5.83 -11.07 7.92
C VAL A 209 4.86 -12.21 8.22
N LEU A 210 4.54 -13.04 7.21
CA LEU A 210 3.64 -14.17 7.34
C LEU A 210 4.13 -15.19 8.38
N PHE A 211 5.43 -15.45 8.43
CA PHE A 211 6.03 -16.42 9.37
C PHE A 211 6.28 -15.83 10.75
N LYS A 212 6.46 -14.50 10.90
CA LYS A 212 6.55 -13.85 12.22
C LYS A 212 5.25 -13.93 13.02
N THR A 213 4.11 -14.07 12.36
CA THR A 213 2.81 -14.26 13.03
C THR A 213 2.65 -15.66 13.62
N SER A 214 3.61 -16.59 13.43
CA SER A 214 3.60 -17.92 14.02
C SER A 214 4.21 -17.91 15.43
N PRO A 215 3.59 -18.60 16.43
CA PRO A 215 4.13 -18.71 17.79
C PRO A 215 5.51 -19.42 17.86
N LYS A 216 5.91 -20.11 16.80
CA LYS A 216 7.26 -20.65 16.62
C LYS A 216 7.97 -19.78 15.58
N ASN A 217 8.92 -18.96 16.00
CA ASN A 217 9.72 -18.06 15.15
C ASN A 217 10.68 -18.81 14.21
N TYR A 218 10.17 -19.74 13.39
CA TYR A 218 11.01 -20.52 12.47
C TYR A 218 11.74 -19.62 11.43
N ALA A 219 11.14 -18.52 11.02
CA ALA A 219 11.75 -17.65 10.02
C ALA A 219 13.05 -16.98 10.53
N LEU A 220 13.13 -16.64 11.81
CA LEU A 220 14.33 -16.06 12.41
C LEU A 220 15.48 -17.07 12.57
N ASN A 221 15.18 -18.40 12.54
CA ASN A 221 16.22 -19.43 12.62
C ASN A 221 16.89 -19.70 11.26
N PHE A 222 16.30 -19.26 10.14
CA PHE A 222 16.84 -19.45 8.80
C PHE A 222 17.57 -18.23 8.23
N ILE A 223 17.30 -17.05 8.77
CA ILE A 223 17.94 -15.80 8.34
C ILE A 223 18.53 -15.14 9.58
N ASP A 224 19.85 -15.11 9.68
CA ASP A 224 20.55 -14.41 10.73
C ASP A 224 20.44 -12.87 10.57
N GLU A 225 20.80 -12.12 11.60
CA GLU A 225 20.71 -10.66 11.58
C GLU A 225 21.62 -10.04 10.49
N LYS A 226 22.74 -10.69 10.19
CA LYS A 226 23.67 -10.24 9.16
C LYS A 226 23.01 -10.34 7.78
N ASN A 227 22.50 -11.51 7.42
CA ASN A 227 21.80 -11.73 6.15
C ASN A 227 20.57 -10.81 6.02
N LEU A 228 19.86 -10.55 7.12
CA LEU A 228 18.73 -9.61 7.12
C LEU A 228 19.20 -8.16 6.86
N SER A 229 20.33 -7.76 7.41
CA SER A 229 20.93 -6.43 7.17
C SER A 229 21.41 -6.28 5.73
N GLU A 230 22.06 -7.31 5.18
CA GLU A 230 22.49 -7.34 3.77
C GLU A 230 21.29 -7.28 2.81
N LEU A 231 20.22 -7.99 3.12
CA LEU A 231 18.98 -7.95 2.33
C LEU A 231 18.38 -6.53 2.31
N ARG A 232 18.39 -5.83 3.45
CA ARG A 232 17.91 -4.43 3.52
C ARG A 232 18.79 -3.50 2.70
N LEU A 233 20.11 -3.63 2.79
CA LEU A 233 21.05 -2.84 1.99
C LEU A 233 20.86 -3.07 0.49
N ALA A 234 20.67 -4.32 0.07
CA ALA A 234 20.35 -4.66 -1.31
C ALA A 234 19.03 -4.03 -1.76
N GLY A 235 18.01 -4.05 -0.89
CA GLY A 235 16.73 -3.40 -1.14
C GLY A 235 16.84 -1.89 -1.32
N ASP A 236 17.56 -1.21 -0.43
CA ASP A 236 17.82 0.23 -0.52
C ASP A 236 18.58 0.59 -1.80
N PHE A 237 19.54 -0.24 -2.18
CA PHE A 237 20.27 -0.07 -3.45
C PHE A 237 19.34 -0.20 -4.67
N LEU A 238 18.53 -1.25 -4.74
CA LEU A 238 17.57 -1.46 -5.84
C LEU A 238 16.52 -0.33 -5.91
N LEU A 239 16.04 0.14 -4.75
CA LEU A 239 15.13 1.29 -4.68
C LEU A 239 15.80 2.57 -5.18
N SER A 240 17.08 2.77 -4.89
CA SER A 240 17.84 3.93 -5.37
C SER A 240 18.03 3.93 -6.88
N LEU A 241 18.17 2.75 -7.50
CA LEU A 241 18.30 2.62 -8.96
C LEU A 241 16.96 2.88 -9.67
N LYS A 242 15.85 2.63 -9.02
CA LYS A 242 14.50 2.81 -9.59
C LYS A 242 13.93 4.20 -9.34
N SER A 243 14.35 4.87 -8.28
CA SER A 243 13.89 6.22 -7.92
C SER A 243 14.53 7.28 -8.78
#